data_ded298ef4f8b915b6c83b34a51b18ece
#
_entry.id   ded298ef4f8b915b6c83b34a51b18ece
#
_cell.length_a   1.000
_cell.length_b   1.000
_cell.length_c   1.000
_cell.angle_alpha   90.00
_cell.angle_beta   90.00
_cell.angle_gamma   90.00
#
_symmetry.space_group_name_H-M   'P 1'
#
loop_
_entity.id
_entity.type
_entity.pdbx_description
1 polymer ?
#
loop_
_entity_poly.entity_id
_entity_poly.type
_entity_poly.pdbx_seq_one_letter_code
_entity_poly.pdbx_strand_id
1 'polypeptide(L)'
;MAKRTRMVLIGGFLGAGKTTLINKIAQRMMEKKRAVGIITNDQGQLLVDTEFIRVRGIDVEEVPGGCFCCNFPKLIENADRLIGNSAPGLIIAEPVGSCTDLIATVTLPLKKYYGEKFSTAPLIVLIDGPKMMENAFDKETLGGYLRSHQAEEAEVLVLTKTDLLGIDDIGTLELKLRDMNPSAQIIIYSAVDGTGFEKIMKVIASKKETGRTPVDVDYDKYADAEAELGWYNGVFLFNAGPYDAYDLSMAMLRDLAGKYGANDIAHAKIALTSGSSHTKISLIGNEFSVGGVQGSRFGKGDSQLNLNARIVSGPDALRDSIRDTVKRVMASKNISYEMKFDDCFSPGRPNPTHRLK
;
A
#
# COMPACT_ATOMS: atom_id res chain seq x y z
N MET A 1 16.24 28.49 -13.27
CA MET A 1 16.28 27.34 -12.32
C MET A 1 15.57 26.18 -12.96
N ALA A 2 16.15 24.99 -12.94
CA ALA A 2 15.49 23.77 -13.41
C ALA A 2 14.18 23.56 -12.61
N LYS A 3 13.13 23.10 -13.28
CA LYS A 3 11.84 22.86 -12.61
C LYS A 3 11.97 21.65 -11.69
N ARG A 4 11.84 21.87 -10.37
CA ARG A 4 11.86 20.76 -9.39
C ARG A 4 10.67 19.84 -9.61
N THR A 5 10.90 18.52 -9.52
CA THR A 5 9.82 17.53 -9.54
C THR A 5 9.10 17.52 -8.19
N ARG A 6 7.78 17.57 -8.21
CA ARG A 6 6.97 17.45 -6.98
C ARG A 6 6.99 16.00 -6.51
N MET A 7 7.38 15.76 -5.26
CA MET A 7 7.32 14.43 -4.64
C MET A 7 6.31 14.45 -3.49
N VAL A 8 5.40 13.49 -3.49
CA VAL A 8 4.40 13.31 -2.43
C VAL A 8 4.49 11.89 -1.87
N LEU A 9 4.57 11.77 -0.54
CA LEU A 9 4.43 10.50 0.16
C LEU A 9 2.97 10.31 0.56
N ILE A 10 2.44 9.12 0.24
CA ILE A 10 1.08 8.71 0.63
C ILE A 10 1.20 7.47 1.50
N GLY A 11 1.23 7.70 2.81
CA GLY A 11 1.32 6.67 3.85
C GLY A 11 -0.06 6.21 4.32
N GLY A 12 -0.05 5.37 5.35
CA GLY A 12 -1.23 4.78 5.98
C GLY A 12 -1.12 3.27 6.08
N PHE A 13 -1.80 2.68 7.05
CA PHE A 13 -1.67 1.26 7.36
C PHE A 13 -2.14 0.36 6.20
N LEU A 14 -1.84 -0.92 6.32
CA LEU A 14 -2.27 -1.94 5.38
C LEU A 14 -3.81 -1.91 5.24
N GLY A 15 -4.30 -1.89 4.00
CA GLY A 15 -5.75 -1.84 3.74
C GLY A 15 -6.40 -0.45 3.75
N ALA A 16 -5.70 0.62 4.14
CA ALA A 16 -6.25 1.98 4.21
C ALA A 16 -6.62 2.61 2.85
N GLY A 17 -6.31 1.95 1.73
CA GLY A 17 -6.71 2.41 0.39
C GLY A 17 -5.64 3.22 -0.35
N LYS A 18 -4.37 3.18 0.07
CA LYS A 18 -3.26 3.90 -0.57
C LYS A 18 -3.19 3.67 -2.08
N THR A 19 -3.01 2.44 -2.51
CA THR A 19 -2.91 2.08 -3.92
C THR A 19 -4.15 2.49 -4.72
N THR A 20 -5.35 2.42 -4.12
CA THR A 20 -6.60 2.87 -4.75
C THR A 20 -6.58 4.37 -5.01
N LEU A 21 -6.17 5.17 -4.03
CA LEU A 21 -6.05 6.62 -4.18
C LEU A 21 -4.97 6.97 -5.20
N ILE A 22 -3.79 6.35 -5.12
CA ILE A 22 -2.67 6.57 -6.03
C ILE A 22 -3.09 6.31 -7.48
N ASN A 23 -3.79 5.21 -7.74
CA ASN A 23 -4.32 4.90 -9.06
C ASN A 23 -5.29 5.96 -9.59
N LYS A 24 -6.18 6.49 -8.73
CA LYS A 24 -7.11 7.57 -9.11
C LYS A 24 -6.36 8.86 -9.41
N ILE A 25 -5.32 9.20 -8.64
CA ILE A 25 -4.48 10.37 -8.90
C ILE A 25 -3.76 10.20 -10.24
N ALA A 26 -3.15 9.04 -10.47
CA ALA A 26 -2.43 8.76 -11.72
C ALA A 26 -3.36 8.82 -12.94
N GLN A 27 -4.54 8.24 -12.86
CA GLN A 27 -5.56 8.33 -13.91
C GLN A 27 -5.95 9.78 -14.19
N ARG A 28 -6.22 10.58 -13.16
CA ARG A 28 -6.52 12.02 -13.29
C ARG A 28 -5.38 12.81 -13.94
N MET A 29 -4.12 12.45 -13.64
CA MET A 29 -2.96 13.07 -14.28
C MET A 29 -2.88 12.71 -15.76
N MET A 30 -3.10 11.44 -16.11
CA MET A 30 -3.12 10.98 -17.51
C MET A 30 -4.24 11.66 -18.33
N GLU A 31 -5.46 11.77 -17.78
CA GLU A 31 -6.57 12.49 -18.40
C GLU A 31 -6.19 13.95 -18.72
N LYS A 32 -5.39 14.57 -17.85
CA LYS A 32 -4.85 15.92 -18.05
C LYS A 32 -3.57 15.96 -18.90
N LYS A 33 -3.16 14.84 -19.49
CA LYS A 33 -1.92 14.67 -20.29
C LYS A 33 -0.67 15.13 -19.52
N ARG A 34 -0.62 14.86 -18.23
CA ARG A 34 0.52 15.17 -17.35
C ARG A 34 1.22 13.89 -16.94
N ALA A 35 2.52 13.82 -17.18
CA ALA A 35 3.33 12.70 -16.74
C ALA A 35 3.36 12.61 -15.21
N VAL A 36 3.18 11.40 -14.69
CA VAL A 36 3.28 11.04 -13.28
C VAL A 36 4.14 9.79 -13.16
N GLY A 37 5.07 9.80 -12.20
CA GLY A 37 5.83 8.62 -11.81
C GLY A 37 5.31 8.08 -10.48
N ILE A 38 5.38 6.78 -10.29
CA ILE A 38 5.01 6.13 -9.04
C ILE A 38 6.21 5.32 -8.55
N ILE A 39 6.50 5.39 -7.25
CA ILE A 39 7.47 4.53 -6.59
C ILE A 39 6.71 3.77 -5.51
N THR A 40 6.61 2.46 -5.71
CA THR A 40 6.04 1.56 -4.72
C THR A 40 7.13 0.97 -3.84
N ASN A 41 6.79 0.65 -2.61
CA ASN A 41 7.71 0.06 -1.65
C ASN A 41 7.03 -1.09 -0.90
N ASP A 42 7.75 -2.20 -0.84
CA ASP A 42 7.40 -3.31 0.03
C ASP A 42 8.70 -4.00 0.48
N GLN A 43 8.65 -4.69 1.60
CA GLN A 43 9.78 -5.50 2.06
C GLN A 43 9.91 -6.81 1.26
N GLY A 44 8.86 -7.24 0.55
CA GLY A 44 8.88 -8.39 -0.36
C GLY A 44 9.30 -8.05 -1.79
N GLN A 45 9.36 -9.08 -2.63
CA GLN A 45 9.61 -8.98 -4.08
C GLN A 45 8.35 -9.33 -4.86
N LEU A 46 8.25 -8.89 -6.12
CA LEU A 46 7.17 -9.25 -7.06
C LEU A 46 5.77 -8.87 -6.56
N LEU A 47 5.54 -7.58 -6.44
CA LEU A 47 4.34 -7.02 -5.80
C LEU A 47 3.13 -7.00 -6.73
N VAL A 48 2.01 -7.44 -6.20
CA VAL A 48 0.68 -7.37 -6.83
C VAL A 48 0.31 -5.94 -7.23
N ASP A 49 0.61 -4.97 -6.37
CA ASP A 49 0.24 -3.57 -6.61
C ASP A 49 1.05 -2.94 -7.75
N THR A 50 2.36 -3.19 -7.80
CA THR A 50 3.26 -2.69 -8.85
C THR A 50 2.87 -3.23 -10.23
N GLU A 51 2.63 -4.53 -10.34
CA GLU A 51 2.24 -5.16 -11.60
C GLU A 51 0.92 -4.59 -12.12
N PHE A 52 -0.05 -4.37 -11.25
CA PHE A 52 -1.34 -3.80 -11.63
C PHE A 52 -1.25 -2.35 -12.13
N ILE A 53 -0.27 -1.57 -11.62
CA ILE A 53 0.00 -0.19 -12.09
C ILE A 53 0.67 -0.21 -13.46
N ARG A 54 1.68 -1.09 -13.66
CA ARG A 54 2.40 -1.24 -14.93
C ARG A 54 1.49 -1.56 -16.09
N VAL A 55 0.54 -2.47 -15.90
CA VAL A 55 -0.43 -2.87 -16.90
C VAL A 55 -1.26 -1.68 -17.42
N ARG A 56 -1.41 -0.62 -16.63
CA ARG A 56 -2.11 0.60 -17.04
C ARG A 56 -1.26 1.62 -17.79
N GLY A 57 0.00 1.29 -18.07
CA GLY A 57 0.91 2.16 -18.84
C GLY A 57 1.42 3.37 -18.04
N ILE A 58 1.44 3.28 -16.72
CA ILE A 58 1.99 4.30 -15.84
C ILE A 58 3.45 3.93 -15.52
N ASP A 59 4.36 4.91 -15.59
CA ASP A 59 5.74 4.72 -15.17
C ASP A 59 5.81 4.41 -13.68
N VAL A 60 6.26 3.19 -13.35
CA VAL A 60 6.37 2.72 -11.98
C VAL A 60 7.74 2.09 -11.73
N GLU A 61 8.35 2.50 -10.63
CA GLU A 61 9.56 1.91 -10.08
C GLU A 61 9.22 1.25 -8.73
N GLU A 62 10.03 0.28 -8.33
CA GLU A 62 9.83 -0.47 -7.10
C GLU A 62 11.09 -0.44 -6.23
N VAL A 63 10.93 -0.23 -4.92
CA VAL A 63 11.99 -0.41 -3.92
C VAL A 63 11.72 -1.70 -3.17
N PRO A 64 12.30 -2.82 -3.60
CA PRO A 64 12.13 -4.11 -2.93
C PRO A 64 13.09 -4.28 -1.76
N GLY A 65 12.76 -5.21 -0.85
CA GLY A 65 13.69 -5.72 0.17
C GLY A 65 13.98 -4.77 1.32
N GLY A 66 13.10 -3.81 1.62
CA GLY A 66 13.20 -2.91 2.76
C GLY A 66 12.43 -1.61 2.56
N CYS A 67 12.09 -0.94 3.67
CA CYS A 67 11.33 0.31 3.63
C CYS A 67 12.14 1.49 3.05
N PHE A 68 11.47 2.54 2.61
CA PHE A 68 12.11 3.76 2.08
C PHE A 68 13.11 4.38 3.06
N CYS A 69 12.86 4.29 4.35
CA CYS A 69 13.75 4.81 5.38
C CYS A 69 15.09 4.04 5.42
N CYS A 70 15.04 2.71 5.30
CA CYS A 70 16.22 1.84 5.31
C CYS A 70 16.93 1.83 3.95
N ASN A 71 16.17 1.94 2.85
CA ASN A 71 16.66 1.97 1.46
C ASN A 71 16.52 3.34 0.81
N PHE A 72 16.82 4.41 1.56
CA PHE A 72 16.68 5.79 1.06
C PHE A 72 17.48 6.05 -0.23
N PRO A 73 18.73 5.58 -0.41
CA PRO A 73 19.47 5.72 -1.67
C PRO A 73 18.72 5.12 -2.86
N LYS A 74 18.03 3.99 -2.67
CA LYS A 74 17.26 3.33 -3.73
C LYS A 74 16.01 4.12 -4.11
N LEU A 75 15.37 4.77 -3.14
CA LEU A 75 14.27 5.70 -3.42
C LEU A 75 14.74 6.83 -4.36
N ILE A 76 15.93 7.39 -4.11
CA ILE A 76 16.50 8.45 -4.94
C ILE A 76 16.87 7.93 -6.34
N GLU A 77 17.52 6.78 -6.44
CA GLU A 77 17.87 6.15 -7.71
C GLU A 77 16.63 5.89 -8.58
N ASN A 78 15.55 5.39 -7.98
CA ASN A 78 14.29 5.15 -8.68
C ASN A 78 13.61 6.46 -9.13
N ALA A 79 13.65 7.49 -8.28
CA ALA A 79 13.16 8.81 -8.67
C ALA A 79 13.96 9.39 -9.85
N ASP A 80 15.28 9.17 -9.88
CA ASP A 80 16.15 9.60 -10.97
C ASP A 80 15.84 8.87 -12.27
N ARG A 81 15.57 7.57 -12.22
CA ARG A 81 15.15 6.80 -13.39
C ARG A 81 13.82 7.32 -13.96
N LEU A 82 12.81 7.56 -13.10
CA LEU A 82 11.54 8.14 -13.54
C LEU A 82 11.72 9.51 -14.19
N ILE A 83 12.59 10.36 -13.62
CA ILE A 83 12.90 11.69 -14.20
C ILE A 83 13.58 11.53 -15.55
N GLY A 84 14.53 10.59 -15.68
CA GLY A 84 15.22 10.31 -16.94
C GLY A 84 14.30 9.75 -18.02
N ASN A 85 13.32 8.92 -17.66
CA ASN A 85 12.42 8.26 -18.60
C ASN A 85 11.32 9.17 -19.13
N SER A 86 10.59 9.85 -18.24
CA SER A 86 9.37 10.60 -18.60
C SER A 86 9.32 12.02 -18.07
N ALA A 87 10.34 12.48 -17.33
CA ALA A 87 10.42 13.81 -16.71
C ALA A 87 9.10 14.21 -16.02
N PRO A 88 8.56 13.39 -15.11
CA PRO A 88 7.25 13.63 -14.52
C PRO A 88 7.26 14.90 -13.67
N GLY A 89 6.17 15.67 -13.74
CA GLY A 89 5.99 16.84 -12.87
C GLY A 89 5.61 16.45 -11.43
N LEU A 90 5.18 15.21 -11.23
CA LEU A 90 4.77 14.61 -9.96
C LEU A 90 5.31 13.19 -9.85
N ILE A 91 5.95 12.88 -8.72
CA ILE A 91 6.27 11.52 -8.29
C ILE A 91 5.47 11.23 -7.02
N ILE A 92 4.75 10.12 -7.02
CA ILE A 92 4.03 9.61 -5.85
C ILE A 92 4.84 8.45 -5.28
N ALA A 93 5.21 8.53 -4.01
CA ALA A 93 5.90 7.47 -3.29
C ALA A 93 4.94 6.82 -2.29
N GLU A 94 4.71 5.51 -2.46
CA GLU A 94 3.91 4.68 -1.55
C GLU A 94 4.86 3.91 -0.63
N PRO A 95 5.02 4.32 0.65
CA PRO A 95 5.81 3.57 1.61
C PRO A 95 5.13 2.26 2.01
N VAL A 96 5.89 1.35 2.62
CA VAL A 96 5.34 0.13 3.23
C VAL A 96 4.23 0.49 4.21
N GLY A 97 3.15 -0.29 4.22
CA GLY A 97 1.96 0.04 5.02
C GLY A 97 2.16 0.02 6.54
N SER A 98 3.21 -0.63 7.04
CA SER A 98 3.61 -0.60 8.45
C SER A 98 4.57 0.54 8.80
N CYS A 99 5.17 1.22 7.80
CA CYS A 99 6.18 2.26 8.07
C CYS A 99 5.58 3.47 8.81
N THR A 100 6.32 3.93 9.80
CA THR A 100 6.13 5.21 10.51
C THR A 100 7.47 5.96 10.59
N ASP A 101 7.52 7.13 11.23
CA ASP A 101 8.67 8.04 11.30
C ASP A 101 9.10 8.57 9.91
N LEU A 102 8.16 8.64 8.97
CA LEU A 102 8.40 9.06 7.59
C LEU A 102 8.82 10.54 7.48
N ILE A 103 8.38 11.38 8.40
CA ILE A 103 8.82 12.79 8.46
C ILE A 103 10.34 12.84 8.70
N ALA A 104 10.83 12.19 9.75
CA ALA A 104 12.24 12.23 10.14
C ALA A 104 13.16 11.48 9.16
N THR A 105 12.65 10.39 8.57
CA THR A 105 13.49 9.42 7.85
C THR A 105 13.41 9.56 6.33
N VAL A 106 12.36 10.19 5.80
CA VAL A 106 12.15 10.33 4.35
C VAL A 106 11.91 11.78 3.93
N THR A 107 10.86 12.45 4.46
CA THR A 107 10.45 13.76 3.92
C THR A 107 11.44 14.87 4.24
N LEU A 108 11.95 14.95 5.48
CA LEU A 108 12.99 15.93 5.85
C LEU A 108 14.33 15.66 5.16
N PRO A 109 14.84 14.41 5.07
CA PRO A 109 16.01 14.10 4.26
C PRO A 109 15.86 14.49 2.80
N LEU A 110 14.72 14.23 2.15
CA LEU A 110 14.45 14.68 0.78
C LEU A 110 14.54 16.20 0.67
N LYS A 111 13.92 16.94 1.58
CA LYS A 111 13.95 18.40 1.60
C LYS A 111 15.35 18.94 1.86
N LYS A 112 16.09 18.35 2.81
CA LYS A 112 17.41 18.85 3.23
C LYS A 112 18.51 18.55 2.21
N TYR A 113 18.55 17.33 1.68
CA TYR A 113 19.66 16.87 0.85
C TYR A 113 19.36 16.94 -0.66
N TYR A 114 18.08 16.98 -1.04
CA TYR A 114 17.63 16.94 -2.43
C TYR A 114 16.62 18.04 -2.78
N GLY A 115 16.56 19.12 -1.97
CA GLY A 115 15.62 20.23 -2.14
C GLY A 115 15.79 21.03 -3.43
N GLU A 116 16.96 20.97 -4.09
CA GLU A 116 17.16 21.55 -5.41
C GLU A 116 16.48 20.73 -6.52
N LYS A 117 16.34 19.41 -6.31
CA LYS A 117 15.77 18.46 -7.26
C LYS A 117 14.29 18.24 -7.03
N PHE A 118 13.88 18.09 -5.78
CA PHE A 118 12.50 17.80 -5.38
C PHE A 118 11.87 18.95 -4.59
N SER A 119 10.56 19.13 -4.84
CA SER A 119 9.68 19.89 -3.98
C SER A 119 8.83 18.88 -3.19
N THR A 120 9.14 18.69 -1.91
CA THR A 120 8.49 17.65 -1.08
C THR A 120 7.15 18.15 -0.54
N ALA A 121 6.06 17.50 -0.94
CA ALA A 121 4.71 17.81 -0.48
C ALA A 121 4.53 17.48 1.01
N PRO A 122 3.51 18.04 1.69
CA PRO A 122 3.09 17.57 3.00
C PRO A 122 2.81 16.05 3.00
N LEU A 123 3.22 15.36 4.06
CA LEU A 123 2.95 13.93 4.23
C LEU A 123 1.44 13.68 4.35
N ILE A 124 0.91 12.87 3.44
CA ILE A 124 -0.49 12.44 3.44
C ILE A 124 -0.55 11.04 4.06
N VAL A 125 -1.41 10.86 5.06
CA VAL A 125 -1.65 9.54 5.68
C VAL A 125 -3.12 9.19 5.59
N LEU A 126 -3.41 7.99 5.05
CA LEU A 126 -4.75 7.45 4.93
C LEU A 126 -5.13 6.70 6.21
N ILE A 127 -6.30 7.01 6.71
CA ILE A 127 -6.91 6.40 7.90
C ILE A 127 -8.13 5.60 7.46
N ASP A 128 -8.11 4.30 7.71
CA ASP A 128 -9.25 3.41 7.46
C ASP A 128 -10.37 3.72 8.46
N GLY A 129 -11.45 4.35 8.01
CA GLY A 129 -12.53 4.80 8.88
C GLY A 129 -13.21 3.64 9.61
N PRO A 130 -13.73 2.59 8.93
CA PRO A 130 -14.27 1.39 9.57
C PRO A 130 -13.34 0.79 10.63
N LYS A 131 -12.05 0.63 10.33
CA LYS A 131 -11.07 0.10 11.29
C LYS A 131 -10.85 1.01 12.49
N MET A 132 -10.92 2.32 12.29
CA MET A 132 -10.84 3.27 13.40
C MET A 132 -12.07 3.20 14.30
N MET A 133 -13.26 2.91 13.77
CA MET A 133 -14.47 2.63 14.56
C MET A 133 -14.31 1.35 15.40
N GLU A 134 -13.63 0.33 14.89
CA GLU A 134 -13.34 -0.94 15.59
C GLU A 134 -12.23 -0.82 16.64
N ASN A 135 -11.84 0.39 17.02
CA ASN A 135 -10.77 0.69 17.99
C ASN A 135 -9.36 0.20 17.55
N ALA A 136 -9.11 0.03 16.27
CA ALA A 136 -7.84 -0.45 15.74
C ALA A 136 -6.64 0.52 15.95
N PHE A 137 -6.86 1.67 16.59
CA PHE A 137 -5.86 2.69 16.94
C PHE A 137 -5.52 2.68 18.44
N ASP A 138 -5.84 1.60 19.13
CA ASP A 138 -5.44 1.42 20.53
C ASP A 138 -3.93 1.20 20.61
N LYS A 139 -3.23 2.16 21.24
CA LYS A 139 -1.76 2.16 21.38
C LYS A 139 -1.21 1.01 22.24
N GLU A 140 -2.05 0.35 23.01
CA GLU A 140 -1.66 -0.83 23.78
C GLU A 140 -1.48 -2.07 22.88
N THR A 141 -2.07 -2.07 21.70
CA THR A 141 -1.84 -3.11 20.68
C THR A 141 -0.70 -2.71 19.74
N LEU A 142 0.10 -3.67 19.29
CA LEU A 142 1.22 -3.41 18.37
C LEU A 142 0.74 -2.76 17.06
N GLY A 143 -0.30 -3.30 16.46
CA GLY A 143 -0.87 -2.72 15.25
C GLY A 143 -1.51 -1.34 15.46
N GLY A 144 -2.10 -1.09 16.62
CA GLY A 144 -2.67 0.20 17.00
C GLY A 144 -1.58 1.24 17.28
N TYR A 145 -0.45 0.83 17.88
CA TYR A 145 0.74 1.66 18.02
C TYR A 145 1.18 2.24 16.68
N LEU A 146 1.38 1.40 15.65
CA LEU A 146 1.78 1.86 14.32
C LEU A 146 0.77 2.81 13.69
N ARG A 147 -0.53 2.48 13.72
CA ARG A 147 -1.60 3.32 13.16
C ARG A 147 -1.65 4.68 13.84
N SER A 148 -1.53 4.71 15.16
CA SER A 148 -1.53 5.96 15.94
C SER A 148 -0.34 6.83 15.58
N HIS A 149 0.87 6.27 15.52
CA HIS A 149 2.06 7.03 15.14
C HIS A 149 1.98 7.57 13.71
N GLN A 150 1.47 6.77 12.75
CA GLN A 150 1.22 7.25 11.39
C GLN A 150 0.26 8.44 11.37
N ALA A 151 -0.81 8.39 12.18
CA ALA A 151 -1.76 9.50 12.27
C ALA A 151 -1.13 10.74 12.94
N GLU A 152 -0.32 10.56 13.97
CA GLU A 152 0.35 11.63 14.70
C GLU A 152 1.40 12.36 13.87
N GLU A 153 2.15 11.67 13.00
CA GLU A 153 3.16 12.27 12.14
C GLU A 153 2.60 12.96 10.89
N ALA A 154 1.35 12.68 10.50
CA ALA A 154 0.75 13.19 9.28
C ALA A 154 0.63 14.71 9.26
N GLU A 155 0.84 15.34 8.09
CA GLU A 155 0.49 16.75 7.84
C GLU A 155 -0.92 16.87 7.24
N VAL A 156 -1.37 15.80 6.56
CA VAL A 156 -2.72 15.67 6.01
C VAL A 156 -3.24 14.27 6.35
N LEU A 157 -4.32 14.21 7.11
CA LEU A 157 -5.06 12.98 7.41
C LEU A 157 -6.20 12.82 6.42
N VAL A 158 -6.27 11.70 5.77
CA VAL A 158 -7.35 11.35 4.84
C VAL A 158 -8.16 10.22 5.45
N LEU A 159 -9.34 10.53 6.00
CA LEU A 159 -10.29 9.54 6.51
C LEU A 159 -10.95 8.85 5.31
N THR A 160 -10.65 7.58 5.10
CA THR A 160 -11.07 6.81 3.93
C THR A 160 -12.24 5.90 4.19
N LYS A 161 -12.85 5.37 3.11
CA LYS A 161 -13.99 4.44 3.14
C LYS A 161 -15.21 5.04 3.86
N THR A 162 -15.40 6.33 3.74
CA THR A 162 -16.48 7.04 4.43
C THR A 162 -17.85 6.73 3.85
N ASP A 163 -17.91 6.13 2.66
CA ASP A 163 -19.12 5.53 2.08
C ASP A 163 -19.67 4.34 2.88
N LEU A 164 -18.86 3.74 3.77
CA LEU A 164 -19.24 2.65 4.67
C LEU A 164 -19.68 3.14 6.06
N LEU A 165 -19.73 4.46 6.31
CA LEU A 165 -19.95 5.05 7.63
C LEU A 165 -21.19 5.97 7.62
N GLY A 166 -21.82 6.05 8.77
CA GLY A 166 -22.86 7.06 9.03
C GLY A 166 -22.27 8.47 9.21
N ILE A 167 -23.08 9.51 9.02
CA ILE A 167 -22.64 10.91 9.21
C ILE A 167 -22.14 11.15 10.64
N ASP A 168 -22.80 10.61 11.64
CA ASP A 168 -22.43 10.77 13.05
C ASP A 168 -21.11 10.06 13.37
N ASP A 169 -20.88 8.89 12.75
CA ASP A 169 -19.62 8.15 12.87
C ASP A 169 -18.46 8.95 12.27
N ILE A 170 -18.65 9.54 11.09
CA ILE A 170 -17.64 10.39 10.44
C ILE A 170 -17.31 11.58 11.35
N GLY A 171 -18.31 12.24 11.93
CA GLY A 171 -18.11 13.34 12.87
C GLY A 171 -17.30 12.92 14.10
N THR A 172 -17.65 11.77 14.68
CA THR A 172 -16.93 11.18 15.82
C THR A 172 -15.47 10.88 15.49
N LEU A 173 -15.22 10.29 14.33
CA LEU A 173 -13.86 9.98 13.88
C LEU A 173 -13.05 11.24 13.57
N GLU A 174 -13.66 12.27 13.01
CA GLU A 174 -13.00 13.56 12.78
C GLU A 174 -12.53 14.20 14.09
N LEU A 175 -13.36 14.15 15.14
CA LEU A 175 -12.99 14.65 16.48
C LEU A 175 -11.82 13.82 17.06
N LYS A 176 -11.88 12.49 16.99
CA LYS A 176 -10.77 11.64 17.44
C LYS A 176 -9.46 11.95 16.71
N LEU A 177 -9.51 12.17 15.38
CA LEU A 177 -8.32 12.53 14.61
C LEU A 177 -7.77 13.91 14.98
N ARG A 178 -8.64 14.88 15.32
CA ARG A 178 -8.21 16.20 15.83
C ARG A 178 -7.53 16.11 17.18
N ASP A 179 -8.00 15.24 18.05
CA ASP A 179 -7.37 15.00 19.36
C ASP A 179 -6.01 14.34 19.20
N MET A 180 -5.89 13.36 18.29
CA MET A 180 -4.62 12.68 18.01
C MET A 180 -3.60 13.59 17.32
N ASN A 181 -4.05 14.45 16.42
CA ASN A 181 -3.20 15.34 15.64
C ASN A 181 -3.89 16.69 15.34
N PRO A 182 -3.84 17.63 16.31
CA PRO A 182 -4.53 18.93 16.18
C PRO A 182 -4.04 19.79 15.02
N SER A 183 -2.81 19.58 14.55
CA SER A 183 -2.19 20.39 13.51
C SER A 183 -2.42 19.87 12.08
N ALA A 184 -2.90 18.64 11.92
CA ALA A 184 -3.13 18.05 10.61
C ALA A 184 -4.38 18.60 9.93
N GLN A 185 -4.31 18.75 8.62
CA GLN A 185 -5.50 18.97 7.80
C GLN A 185 -6.25 17.65 7.66
N ILE A 186 -7.53 17.61 8.03
CA ILE A 186 -8.37 16.41 7.86
C ILE A 186 -9.18 16.53 6.57
N ILE A 187 -9.19 15.46 5.76
CA ILE A 187 -9.98 15.34 4.53
C ILE A 187 -10.83 14.06 4.62
N ILE A 188 -12.13 14.21 4.56
CA ILE A 188 -13.07 13.10 4.43
C ILE A 188 -13.05 12.61 2.98
N TYR A 189 -12.85 11.30 2.76
CA TYR A 189 -12.65 10.73 1.42
C TYR A 189 -13.35 9.39 1.23
N SER A 190 -14.04 9.28 0.10
CA SER A 190 -14.52 8.01 -0.43
C SER A 190 -13.97 7.77 -1.83
N ALA A 191 -13.40 6.58 -2.04
CA ALA A 191 -12.98 6.15 -3.36
C ALA A 191 -14.16 5.77 -4.26
N VAL A 192 -15.32 5.47 -3.71
CA VAL A 192 -16.50 5.01 -4.44
C VAL A 192 -17.24 6.19 -5.10
N ASP A 193 -17.56 7.21 -4.34
CA ASP A 193 -18.31 8.37 -4.81
C ASP A 193 -17.46 9.60 -5.18
N GLY A 194 -16.15 9.56 -4.85
CA GLY A 194 -15.19 10.64 -5.16
C GLY A 194 -15.19 11.78 -4.15
N THR A 195 -15.95 11.70 -3.07
CA THR A 195 -15.92 12.70 -1.98
C THR A 195 -14.48 12.97 -1.55
N GLY A 196 -14.12 14.24 -1.41
CA GLY A 196 -12.80 14.68 -0.93
C GLY A 196 -11.64 14.58 -1.94
N PHE A 197 -11.80 13.91 -3.08
CA PHE A 197 -10.72 13.71 -4.05
C PHE A 197 -10.11 15.03 -4.54
N GLU A 198 -10.92 16.02 -4.90
CA GLU A 198 -10.42 17.33 -5.36
C GLU A 198 -9.69 18.11 -4.25
N LYS A 199 -10.03 17.89 -2.96
CA LYS A 199 -9.28 18.48 -1.83
C LYS A 199 -7.88 17.86 -1.74
N ILE A 200 -7.74 16.55 -1.93
CA ILE A 200 -6.45 15.84 -1.98
C ILE A 200 -5.63 16.36 -3.16
N MET A 201 -6.22 16.47 -4.35
CA MET A 201 -5.55 17.00 -5.53
C MET A 201 -5.05 18.45 -5.33
N LYS A 202 -5.80 19.28 -4.60
CA LYS A 202 -5.37 20.66 -4.24
C LYS A 202 -4.16 20.64 -3.30
N VAL A 203 -4.09 19.74 -2.33
CA VAL A 203 -2.91 19.56 -1.45
C VAL A 203 -1.69 19.19 -2.29
N ILE A 204 -1.81 18.19 -3.15
CA ILE A 204 -0.72 17.71 -4.01
C ILE A 204 -0.21 18.82 -4.94
N ALA A 205 -1.12 19.58 -5.55
CA ALA A 205 -0.80 20.66 -6.47
C ALA A 205 -0.33 21.96 -5.79
N SER A 206 -0.50 22.07 -4.48
CA SER A 206 -0.10 23.27 -3.74
C SER A 206 1.42 23.46 -3.75
N LYS A 207 1.87 24.70 -3.49
CA LYS A 207 3.30 24.99 -3.30
C LYS A 207 3.79 24.74 -1.88
N LYS A 208 2.88 24.34 -0.96
CA LYS A 208 3.25 24.04 0.41
C LYS A 208 4.20 22.83 0.43
N GLU A 209 5.31 22.97 1.11
CA GLU A 209 6.27 21.89 1.34
C GLU A 209 6.13 21.37 2.77
N THR A 210 6.60 20.13 2.99
CA THR A 210 6.66 19.52 4.33
C THR A 210 7.39 20.44 5.31
N GLY A 211 6.89 20.53 6.51
CA GLY A 211 7.43 21.40 7.56
C GLY A 211 7.15 20.91 8.97
N ARG A 212 6.63 19.69 9.11
CA ARG A 212 6.30 19.11 10.41
C ARG A 212 7.55 18.71 11.18
N THR A 213 7.54 18.93 12.49
CA THR A 213 8.51 18.37 13.42
C THR A 213 8.24 16.86 13.55
N PRO A 214 9.28 16.00 13.50
CA PRO A 214 9.11 14.58 13.74
C PRO A 214 8.50 14.26 15.10
N VAL A 215 7.70 13.21 15.13
CA VAL A 215 7.19 12.61 16.36
C VAL A 215 8.26 11.67 16.94
N ASP A 216 8.30 11.52 18.25
CA ASP A 216 9.21 10.54 18.85
C ASP A 216 8.65 9.11 18.69
N VAL A 217 9.50 8.18 18.27
CA VAL A 217 9.13 6.80 17.93
C VAL A 217 10.01 5.84 18.73
N ASP A 218 9.38 4.94 19.46
CA ASP A 218 10.04 3.80 20.09
C ASP A 218 10.31 2.72 19.04
N TYR A 219 11.56 2.61 18.61
CA TYR A 219 11.97 1.68 17.57
C TYR A 219 11.92 0.20 17.99
N ASP A 220 11.90 -0.11 19.27
CA ASP A 220 11.75 -1.47 19.74
C ASP A 220 10.27 -1.90 19.63
N LYS A 221 9.34 -1.06 20.08
CA LYS A 221 7.91 -1.28 19.85
C LYS A 221 7.56 -1.29 18.36
N TYR A 222 8.21 -0.45 17.55
CA TYR A 222 8.03 -0.44 16.11
C TYR A 222 8.46 -1.78 15.49
N ALA A 223 9.64 -2.27 15.86
CA ALA A 223 10.16 -3.55 15.37
C ALA A 223 9.25 -4.73 15.76
N ASP A 224 8.81 -4.77 17.02
CA ASP A 224 7.90 -5.81 17.51
C ASP A 224 6.57 -5.79 16.75
N ALA A 225 6.03 -4.59 16.49
CA ALA A 225 4.78 -4.42 15.77
C ALA A 225 4.87 -4.86 14.28
N GLU A 226 6.00 -4.65 13.62
CA GLU A 226 6.21 -5.17 12.27
C GLU A 226 6.42 -6.69 12.26
N ALA A 227 7.14 -7.22 13.26
CA ALA A 227 7.48 -8.63 13.36
C ALA A 227 6.27 -9.53 13.72
N GLU A 228 5.16 -8.96 14.24
CA GLU A 228 3.92 -9.70 14.52
C GLU A 228 3.31 -10.32 13.26
N LEU A 229 3.53 -9.67 12.12
CA LEU A 229 3.02 -10.13 10.83
C LEU A 229 4.01 -11.06 10.12
N GLY A 230 3.54 -12.22 9.69
CA GLY A 230 4.20 -12.98 8.65
C GLY A 230 3.97 -12.32 7.29
N TRP A 231 5.03 -12.20 6.51
CA TRP A 231 5.05 -11.56 5.20
C TRP A 231 5.30 -12.59 4.12
N TYR A 232 4.25 -12.96 3.40
CA TYR A 232 4.33 -13.92 2.31
C TYR A 232 4.26 -13.24 0.95
N ASN A 233 5.10 -13.69 0.01
CA ASN A 233 5.07 -13.33 -1.40
C ASN A 233 5.32 -14.59 -2.22
N GLY A 234 4.43 -14.89 -3.17
CA GLY A 234 4.53 -16.07 -4.01
C GLY A 234 4.11 -15.82 -5.44
N VAL A 235 4.75 -16.55 -6.37
CA VAL A 235 4.43 -16.54 -7.81
C VAL A 235 4.24 -17.97 -8.28
N PHE A 236 3.09 -18.21 -8.88
CA PHE A 236 2.67 -19.52 -9.38
C PHE A 236 2.36 -19.40 -10.86
N LEU A 237 3.00 -20.24 -11.66
CA LEU A 237 2.75 -20.34 -13.10
C LEU A 237 1.94 -21.59 -13.41
N PHE A 238 1.00 -21.47 -14.33
CA PHE A 238 0.21 -22.61 -14.78
C PHE A 238 -0.29 -22.41 -16.20
N ASN A 239 -0.58 -23.54 -16.87
CA ASN A 239 -1.25 -23.53 -18.16
C ASN A 239 -2.57 -24.29 -18.00
N ALA A 240 -3.68 -23.66 -18.34
CA ALA A 240 -5.00 -24.25 -18.15
C ALA A 240 -5.92 -23.98 -19.35
N GLY A 241 -6.92 -24.85 -19.52
CA GLY A 241 -8.09 -24.58 -20.36
C GLY A 241 -8.84 -23.34 -19.84
N PRO A 242 -10.01 -22.99 -20.41
CA PRO A 242 -10.78 -21.85 -19.91
C PRO A 242 -11.13 -22.00 -18.43
N TYR A 243 -10.83 -20.97 -17.62
CA TYR A 243 -11.14 -20.90 -16.20
C TYR A 243 -11.60 -19.50 -15.81
N ASP A 244 -12.38 -19.38 -14.72
CA ASP A 244 -12.78 -18.10 -14.16
C ASP A 244 -11.68 -17.61 -13.19
N ALA A 245 -10.94 -16.56 -13.60
CA ALA A 245 -9.84 -15.98 -12.81
C ALA A 245 -10.32 -15.34 -11.51
N TYR A 246 -11.52 -14.75 -11.54
CA TYR A 246 -12.14 -14.20 -10.33
C TYR A 246 -12.48 -15.32 -9.33
N ASP A 247 -13.13 -16.38 -9.80
CA ASP A 247 -13.56 -17.49 -8.95
C ASP A 247 -12.37 -18.24 -8.34
N LEU A 248 -11.30 -18.44 -9.13
CA LEU A 248 -10.05 -19.05 -8.67
C LEU A 248 -9.41 -18.21 -7.55
N SER A 249 -9.29 -16.90 -7.76
CA SER A 249 -8.71 -15.98 -6.78
C SER A 249 -9.57 -15.89 -5.52
N MET A 250 -10.89 -15.80 -5.67
CA MET A 250 -11.83 -15.76 -4.55
C MET A 250 -11.81 -17.03 -3.72
N ALA A 251 -11.70 -18.20 -4.36
CA ALA A 251 -11.62 -19.48 -3.65
C ALA A 251 -10.40 -19.54 -2.72
N MET A 252 -9.23 -19.06 -3.18
CA MET A 252 -8.01 -18.99 -2.36
C MET A 252 -8.16 -18.02 -1.20
N LEU A 253 -8.69 -16.80 -1.46
CA LEU A 253 -8.85 -15.81 -0.40
C LEU A 253 -9.90 -16.22 0.63
N ARG A 254 -10.99 -16.87 0.22
CA ARG A 254 -11.98 -17.43 1.15
C ARG A 254 -11.40 -18.54 2.02
N ASP A 255 -10.54 -19.37 1.44
CA ASP A 255 -9.85 -20.41 2.19
C ASP A 255 -8.94 -19.82 3.27
N LEU A 256 -8.20 -18.76 2.95
CA LEU A 256 -7.39 -18.04 3.93
C LEU A 256 -8.27 -17.36 4.99
N ALA A 257 -9.38 -16.71 4.60
CA ALA A 257 -10.34 -16.13 5.56
C ALA A 257 -10.95 -17.15 6.50
N GLY A 258 -11.09 -18.40 6.07
CA GLY A 258 -11.55 -19.50 6.90
C GLY A 258 -10.51 -20.06 7.88
N LYS A 259 -9.22 -19.84 7.62
CA LYS A 259 -8.12 -20.32 8.46
C LYS A 259 -7.67 -19.31 9.52
N TYR A 260 -7.85 -18.01 9.25
CA TYR A 260 -7.39 -16.91 10.09
C TYR A 260 -8.55 -16.03 10.54
N GLY A 261 -8.41 -15.40 11.71
CA GLY A 261 -9.38 -14.43 12.21
C GLY A 261 -9.37 -13.12 11.40
N ALA A 262 -10.48 -12.39 11.42
CA ALA A 262 -10.57 -11.10 10.74
C ALA A 262 -9.52 -10.08 11.21
N ASN A 263 -9.14 -10.12 12.48
CA ASN A 263 -8.14 -9.23 13.05
C ASN A 263 -6.71 -9.65 12.72
N ASP A 264 -6.50 -10.90 12.33
CA ASP A 264 -5.19 -11.46 12.01
C ASP A 264 -4.80 -11.16 10.55
N ILE A 265 -5.76 -10.93 9.66
CA ILE A 265 -5.50 -10.65 8.24
C ILE A 265 -5.37 -9.15 8.03
N ALA A 266 -4.13 -8.64 8.06
CA ALA A 266 -3.89 -7.25 7.68
C ALA A 266 -4.20 -7.04 6.19
N HIS A 267 -3.73 -7.93 5.30
CA HIS A 267 -4.24 -8.10 3.94
C HIS A 267 -3.76 -9.42 3.31
N ALA A 268 -4.53 -9.93 2.35
CA ALA A 268 -4.06 -10.88 1.34
C ALA A 268 -4.51 -10.41 -0.04
N LYS A 269 -3.62 -10.42 -1.03
CA LYS A 269 -3.88 -9.91 -2.37
C LYS A 269 -3.49 -10.95 -3.41
N ILE A 270 -4.34 -11.14 -4.40
CA ILE A 270 -4.04 -11.96 -5.58
C ILE A 270 -4.14 -11.08 -6.82
N ALA A 271 -3.09 -11.12 -7.65
CA ALA A 271 -3.15 -10.69 -9.05
C ALA A 271 -2.97 -11.90 -9.94
N LEU A 272 -3.91 -12.10 -10.84
CA LEU A 272 -3.89 -13.18 -11.82
C LEU A 272 -3.87 -12.59 -13.23
N THR A 273 -2.84 -12.94 -13.99
CA THR A 273 -2.62 -12.49 -15.37
C THR A 273 -2.72 -13.69 -16.30
N SER A 274 -3.46 -13.53 -17.40
CA SER A 274 -3.58 -14.52 -18.50
C SER A 274 -3.68 -13.78 -19.83
N GLY A 275 -2.61 -13.80 -20.61
CA GLY A 275 -2.49 -12.96 -21.81
C GLY A 275 -2.67 -11.48 -21.50
N SER A 276 -3.67 -10.82 -22.12
CA SER A 276 -4.01 -9.41 -21.87
C SER A 276 -5.04 -9.22 -20.74
N SER A 277 -5.44 -10.28 -20.06
CA SER A 277 -6.45 -10.24 -19.00
C SER A 277 -5.77 -10.21 -17.64
N HIS A 278 -6.23 -9.30 -16.76
CA HIS A 278 -5.69 -9.12 -15.43
C HIS A 278 -6.84 -9.01 -14.42
N THR A 279 -6.77 -9.80 -13.36
CA THR A 279 -7.73 -9.78 -12.25
C THR A 279 -6.99 -9.53 -10.96
N LYS A 280 -7.44 -8.54 -10.17
CA LYS A 280 -6.89 -8.27 -8.84
C LYS A 280 -8.00 -8.30 -7.80
N ILE A 281 -7.80 -9.13 -6.77
CA ILE A 281 -8.70 -9.24 -5.63
C ILE A 281 -7.87 -9.10 -4.34
N SER A 282 -8.44 -8.43 -3.36
CA SER A 282 -7.83 -8.24 -2.05
C SER A 282 -8.80 -8.67 -0.96
N LEU A 283 -8.24 -9.22 0.11
CA LEU A 283 -8.90 -9.53 1.37
C LEU A 283 -8.26 -8.68 2.47
N ILE A 284 -9.05 -7.98 3.26
CA ILE A 284 -8.64 -7.18 4.43
C ILE A 284 -9.56 -7.56 5.57
N GLY A 285 -9.03 -8.19 6.60
CA GLY A 285 -9.89 -8.83 7.58
C GLY A 285 -10.81 -9.86 6.93
N ASN A 286 -12.11 -9.65 6.99
CA ASN A 286 -13.13 -10.46 6.31
C ASN A 286 -13.74 -9.78 5.06
N GLU A 287 -13.23 -8.62 4.67
CA GLU A 287 -13.76 -7.84 3.55
C GLU A 287 -13.01 -8.17 2.25
N PHE A 288 -13.76 -8.58 1.24
CA PHE A 288 -13.24 -8.79 -0.10
C PHE A 288 -13.45 -7.54 -0.96
N SER A 289 -12.41 -7.11 -1.63
CA SER A 289 -12.49 -6.01 -2.59
C SER A 289 -11.91 -6.40 -3.94
N VAL A 290 -12.65 -6.08 -5.01
CA VAL A 290 -12.19 -6.26 -6.38
C VAL A 290 -11.42 -5.00 -6.78
N GLY A 291 -10.10 -5.11 -6.85
CA GLY A 291 -9.22 -3.99 -7.24
C GLY A 291 -9.31 -3.66 -8.73
N GLY A 292 -9.88 -4.56 -9.51
CA GLY A 292 -10.19 -4.38 -10.93
C GLY A 292 -10.10 -5.67 -11.73
N VAL A 293 -10.87 -5.70 -12.81
CA VAL A 293 -10.75 -6.69 -13.89
C VAL A 293 -10.45 -5.89 -15.16
N GLN A 294 -9.34 -6.20 -15.81
CA GLN A 294 -8.98 -5.64 -17.11
C GLN A 294 -8.95 -6.77 -18.14
N GLY A 295 -9.57 -6.55 -19.28
CA GLY A 295 -9.78 -7.59 -20.27
C GLY A 295 -10.90 -8.55 -19.86
N SER A 296 -10.69 -9.86 -20.04
CA SER A 296 -11.68 -10.89 -19.73
C SER A 296 -11.58 -11.35 -18.26
N ARG A 297 -12.72 -11.64 -17.64
CA ARG A 297 -12.81 -12.36 -16.38
C ARG A 297 -12.29 -13.80 -16.48
N PHE A 298 -12.33 -14.38 -17.69
CA PHE A 298 -11.90 -15.74 -17.97
C PHE A 298 -10.48 -15.74 -18.51
N GLY A 299 -9.63 -16.58 -17.93
CA GLY A 299 -8.28 -16.86 -18.40
C GLY A 299 -8.20 -18.16 -19.20
N LYS A 300 -7.17 -18.28 -20.03
CA LYS A 300 -6.85 -19.49 -20.81
C LYS A 300 -5.38 -19.52 -21.20
N GLY A 301 -4.77 -20.70 -21.16
CA GLY A 301 -3.36 -20.89 -21.55
C GLY A 301 -2.42 -20.45 -20.41
N ASP A 302 -1.26 -19.93 -20.81
CA ASP A 302 -0.23 -19.52 -19.85
C ASP A 302 -0.71 -18.39 -18.94
N SER A 303 -0.59 -18.62 -17.65
CA SER A 303 -1.14 -17.75 -16.61
C SER A 303 -0.16 -17.64 -15.46
N GLN A 304 -0.15 -16.46 -14.84
CA GLN A 304 0.65 -16.16 -13.66
C GLN A 304 -0.26 -15.65 -12.54
N LEU A 305 -0.11 -16.26 -11.36
CA LEU A 305 -0.77 -15.85 -10.14
C LEU A 305 0.29 -15.33 -9.17
N ASN A 306 0.17 -14.07 -8.77
CA ASN A 306 0.95 -13.45 -7.71
C ASN A 306 0.09 -13.37 -6.45
N LEU A 307 0.59 -13.86 -5.32
CA LEU A 307 -0.07 -13.82 -4.03
C LEU A 307 0.83 -13.11 -3.01
N ASN A 308 0.35 -12.02 -2.44
CA ASN A 308 0.99 -11.35 -1.31
C ASN A 308 0.05 -11.41 -0.10
N ALA A 309 0.57 -11.81 1.07
CA ALA A 309 -0.20 -11.84 2.31
C ALA A 309 0.60 -11.25 3.47
N ARG A 310 -0.09 -10.54 4.36
CA ARG A 310 0.41 -10.00 5.62
C ARG A 310 -0.60 -10.41 6.70
N ILE A 311 -0.23 -11.42 7.48
CA ILE A 311 -1.14 -12.11 8.40
C ILE A 311 -0.40 -12.32 9.73
N VAL A 312 -1.09 -12.15 10.85
CA VAL A 312 -0.56 -12.46 12.18
C VAL A 312 -0.32 -13.96 12.27
N SER A 313 0.92 -14.36 12.01
CA SER A 313 1.37 -15.76 12.01
C SER A 313 2.88 -15.82 11.92
N GLY A 314 3.48 -16.86 12.45
CA GLY A 314 4.89 -17.14 12.20
C GLY A 314 5.15 -17.44 10.71
N PRO A 315 6.31 -17.06 10.15
CA PRO A 315 6.60 -17.18 8.71
C PRO A 315 6.41 -18.59 8.15
N ASP A 316 6.90 -19.63 8.85
CA ASP A 316 6.81 -21.01 8.36
C ASP A 316 5.35 -21.49 8.35
N ALA A 317 4.60 -21.21 9.41
CA ALA A 317 3.18 -21.57 9.49
C ALA A 317 2.35 -20.88 8.41
N LEU A 318 2.63 -19.59 8.14
CA LEU A 318 1.97 -18.84 7.07
C LEU A 318 2.32 -19.41 5.69
N ARG A 319 3.60 -19.71 5.44
CA ARG A 319 4.07 -20.31 4.19
C ARG A 319 3.34 -21.62 3.92
N ASP A 320 3.31 -22.51 4.91
CA ASP A 320 2.67 -23.84 4.78
C ASP A 320 1.16 -23.71 4.58
N SER A 321 0.51 -22.79 5.28
CA SER A 321 -0.92 -22.50 5.14
C SER A 321 -1.27 -22.01 3.72
N ILE A 322 -0.45 -21.13 3.15
CA ILE A 322 -0.67 -20.61 1.79
C ILE A 322 -0.40 -21.68 0.74
N ARG A 323 0.70 -22.44 0.88
CA ARG A 323 1.01 -23.56 -0.02
C ARG A 323 -0.12 -24.59 -0.05
N ASP A 324 -0.67 -24.95 1.12
CA ASP A 324 -1.80 -25.86 1.23
C ASP A 324 -3.07 -25.30 0.57
N THR A 325 -3.36 -23.99 0.78
CA THR A 325 -4.46 -23.28 0.12
C THR A 325 -4.33 -23.35 -1.41
N VAL A 326 -3.17 -22.97 -1.95
CA VAL A 326 -2.93 -22.99 -3.40
C VAL A 326 -3.06 -24.41 -3.95
N LYS A 327 -2.40 -25.38 -3.31
CA LYS A 327 -2.46 -26.79 -3.72
C LYS A 327 -3.88 -27.32 -3.76
N ARG A 328 -4.66 -27.09 -2.72
CA ARG A 328 -6.05 -27.59 -2.61
C ARG A 328 -6.97 -26.94 -3.63
N VAL A 329 -6.89 -25.61 -3.77
CA VAL A 329 -7.75 -24.87 -4.69
C VAL A 329 -7.41 -25.19 -6.14
N MET A 330 -6.13 -25.23 -6.51
CA MET A 330 -5.69 -25.61 -7.86
C MET A 330 -6.11 -27.05 -8.20
N ALA A 331 -5.93 -27.99 -7.27
CA ALA A 331 -6.37 -29.38 -7.47
C ALA A 331 -7.88 -29.49 -7.65
N SER A 332 -8.69 -28.72 -6.92
CA SER A 332 -10.16 -28.71 -7.08
C SER A 332 -10.64 -28.24 -8.45
N LYS A 333 -9.79 -27.51 -9.17
CA LYS A 333 -10.04 -27.01 -10.54
C LYS A 333 -9.30 -27.83 -11.60
N ASN A 334 -8.63 -28.93 -11.24
CA ASN A 334 -7.77 -29.73 -12.12
C ASN A 334 -6.67 -28.90 -12.82
N ILE A 335 -6.09 -27.91 -12.11
CA ILE A 335 -5.01 -27.06 -12.60
C ILE A 335 -3.69 -27.52 -11.99
N SER A 336 -2.74 -27.94 -12.83
CA SER A 336 -1.35 -28.15 -12.42
C SER A 336 -0.59 -26.84 -12.49
N TYR A 337 0.32 -26.58 -11.53
CA TYR A 337 1.08 -25.35 -11.45
C TYR A 337 2.54 -25.60 -11.07
N GLU A 338 3.38 -24.64 -11.40
CA GLU A 338 4.77 -24.54 -10.96
C GLU A 338 4.91 -23.33 -10.02
N MET A 339 5.50 -23.54 -8.85
CA MET A 339 5.85 -22.47 -7.94
C MET A 339 7.20 -21.86 -8.33
N LYS A 340 7.19 -20.66 -8.90
CA LYS A 340 8.41 -19.96 -9.36
C LYS A 340 9.12 -19.20 -8.25
N PHE A 341 8.34 -18.67 -7.33
CA PHE A 341 8.84 -17.88 -6.22
C PHE A 341 7.97 -18.12 -5.00
N ASP A 342 8.60 -18.18 -3.83
CA ASP A 342 7.93 -18.43 -2.56
C ASP A 342 8.83 -17.94 -1.42
N ASP A 343 8.53 -16.77 -0.91
CA ASP A 343 9.26 -16.15 0.19
C ASP A 343 8.31 -15.78 1.32
N CYS A 344 8.71 -16.10 2.55
CA CYS A 344 7.95 -15.76 3.74
C CYS A 344 8.91 -15.44 4.89
N PHE A 345 8.75 -14.27 5.49
CA PHE A 345 9.61 -13.77 6.56
C PHE A 345 8.83 -12.89 7.55
N SER A 346 9.42 -12.60 8.69
CA SER A 346 9.03 -11.46 9.53
C SER A 346 10.01 -10.32 9.32
N PRO A 347 9.53 -9.07 9.22
CA PRO A 347 10.40 -7.91 9.07
C PRO A 347 11.43 -7.81 10.19
N GLY A 348 12.65 -7.42 9.83
CA GLY A 348 13.68 -7.08 10.81
C GLY A 348 13.48 -5.68 11.39
N ARG A 349 14.21 -5.37 12.46
CA ARG A 349 14.21 -4.04 13.09
C ARG A 349 14.56 -2.95 12.07
N PRO A 350 13.75 -1.90 11.94
CA PRO A 350 14.06 -0.79 11.03
C PRO A 350 15.38 -0.09 11.41
N ASN A 351 16.21 0.15 10.39
CA ASN A 351 17.48 0.86 10.53
C ASN A 351 17.55 1.96 9.46
N PRO A 352 16.97 3.13 9.70
CA PRO A 352 16.87 4.18 8.69
C PRO A 352 18.24 4.75 8.31
N THR A 353 18.44 4.99 7.00
CA THR A 353 19.66 5.64 6.46
C THR A 353 19.84 7.05 7.03
N HIS A 354 18.74 7.74 7.26
CA HIS A 354 18.69 9.09 7.83
C HIS A 354 17.57 9.16 8.87
N ARG A 355 17.82 9.91 9.94
CA ARG A 355 16.81 10.36 10.89
C ARG A 355 17.13 11.79 11.31
N LEU A 356 16.34 12.74 10.85
CA LEU A 356 16.47 14.15 11.19
C LEU A 356 15.51 14.52 12.34
N LYS A 357 15.91 15.49 13.15
CA LYS A 357 15.09 16.05 14.25
C LYS A 357 14.47 17.38 13.84
#